data_1bc8218a91e6396d8b89613ff008e942
#
_entry.id   1bc8218a91e6396d8b89613ff008e942
#
_cell.length_a   1.000
_cell.length_b   1.000
_cell.length_c   1.000
_cell.angle_alpha   90.00
_cell.angle_beta   90.00
_cell.angle_gamma   90.00
#
_symmetry.space_group_name_H-M   'P 1'
#
loop_
_entity.id
_entity.type
_entity.pdbx_description
1 polymer ?
#
loop_
_entity_poly.entity_id
_entity_poly.type
_entity_poly.pdbx_seq_one_letter_code
_entity_poly.pdbx_strand_id
1 'polypeptide(L)'
;MIGYLALARETFDVEFAESKFSNAKSLLLSLSPSAIGFNELITNDEDASKALTFFKSNPCDKIFLFQTTFTDAKFLLNFAQEINKPICIVSFPEPRTGGRLRLNSICGLNLGMHSLIKNSITPEFVIMESD
;
A
#
# COMPACT_ATOMS: atom_id res chain seq x y z
N MET A 1 -14.11 5.24 10.24
CA MET A 1 -13.17 6.00 9.39
C MET A 1 -12.20 5.04 8.70
N ILE A 2 -12.13 5.12 7.39
CA ILE A 2 -11.21 4.31 6.60
C ILE A 2 -10.03 5.17 6.16
N GLY A 3 -8.83 4.60 6.24
CA GLY A 3 -7.61 5.26 5.80
C GLY A 3 -6.97 4.55 4.62
N TYR A 4 -6.13 5.24 3.88
CA TYR A 4 -5.36 4.66 2.77
C TYR A 4 -3.98 5.30 2.66
N LEU A 5 -3.03 4.53 2.16
CA LEU A 5 -1.69 4.98 1.82
C LEU A 5 -1.11 4.06 0.76
N ALA A 6 -0.07 4.50 0.09
CA ALA A 6 0.53 3.73 -1.00
C ALA A 6 2.04 3.65 -0.87
N LEU A 7 2.59 2.46 -1.09
CA LEU A 7 4.04 2.20 -1.08
C LEU A 7 4.56 2.04 -2.49
N ALA A 8 5.75 2.53 -2.74
CA ALA A 8 6.46 2.33 -3.99
C ALA A 8 7.97 2.39 -3.77
N ARG A 9 8.72 1.84 -4.72
CA ARG A 9 10.18 1.94 -4.75
C ARG A 9 10.58 2.65 -6.04
N GLU A 10 11.46 3.64 -5.94
CA GLU A 10 11.86 4.47 -7.09
C GLU A 10 12.58 3.71 -8.20
N THR A 11 13.09 2.51 -7.91
CA THR A 11 13.73 1.66 -8.93
C THR A 11 12.73 1.02 -9.89
N PHE A 12 11.44 1.07 -9.58
CA PHE A 12 10.39 0.60 -10.46
C PHE A 12 9.75 1.75 -11.24
N ASP A 13 8.72 1.47 -12.01
CA ASP A 13 8.03 2.47 -12.84
C ASP A 13 7.10 3.32 -11.96
N VAL A 14 7.64 4.39 -11.41
CA VAL A 14 6.92 5.26 -10.47
C VAL A 14 5.70 5.92 -11.12
N GLU A 15 5.81 6.32 -12.37
CA GLU A 15 4.69 6.94 -13.09
C GLU A 15 3.52 5.96 -13.24
N PHE A 16 3.83 4.71 -13.57
CA PHE A 16 2.82 3.66 -13.67
C PHE A 16 2.22 3.34 -12.29
N ALA A 17 3.07 3.29 -11.26
CA ALA A 17 2.64 3.09 -9.88
C ALA A 17 1.68 4.21 -9.44
N GLU A 18 1.99 5.45 -9.78
CA GLU A 18 1.14 6.61 -9.48
C GLU A 18 -0.24 6.46 -10.12
N SER A 19 -0.31 5.99 -11.36
CA SER A 19 -1.59 5.76 -12.04
C SER A 19 -2.41 4.67 -11.34
N LYS A 20 -1.77 3.61 -10.87
CA LYS A 20 -2.44 2.54 -10.13
C LYS A 20 -2.98 3.06 -8.80
N PHE A 21 -2.19 3.85 -8.09
CA PHE A 21 -2.63 4.47 -6.85
C PHE A 21 -3.83 5.39 -7.09
N SER A 22 -3.75 6.24 -8.10
CA SER A 22 -4.83 7.17 -8.44
C SER A 22 -6.14 6.43 -8.74
N ASN A 23 -6.08 5.37 -9.55
CA ASN A 23 -7.26 4.58 -9.90
C ASN A 23 -7.85 3.88 -8.69
N ALA A 24 -7.02 3.25 -7.88
CA ALA A 24 -7.47 2.53 -6.68
C ALA A 24 -8.05 3.48 -5.65
N LYS A 25 -7.41 4.63 -5.46
CA LYS A 25 -7.91 5.66 -4.55
C LYS A 25 -9.28 6.18 -5.00
N SER A 26 -9.45 6.45 -6.29
CA SER A 26 -10.73 6.90 -6.83
C SER A 26 -11.84 5.88 -6.58
N LEU A 27 -11.54 4.60 -6.78
CA LEU A 27 -12.51 3.55 -6.49
C LEU A 27 -12.84 3.51 -5.00
N LEU A 28 -11.84 3.55 -4.14
CA LEU A 28 -12.06 3.53 -2.70
C LEU A 28 -12.93 4.72 -2.26
N LEU A 29 -12.64 5.92 -2.75
CA LEU A 29 -13.39 7.12 -2.40
C LEU A 29 -14.82 7.10 -2.94
N SER A 30 -15.07 6.40 -4.06
CA SER A 30 -16.42 6.23 -4.56
C SER A 30 -17.25 5.32 -3.65
N LEU A 31 -16.61 4.32 -3.03
CA LEU A 31 -17.27 3.40 -2.11
C LEU A 31 -17.32 3.93 -0.67
N SER A 32 -16.36 4.73 -0.29
CA SER A 32 -16.25 5.31 1.04
C SER A 32 -15.80 6.78 0.95
N PRO A 33 -16.75 7.70 0.66
CA PRO A 33 -16.42 9.12 0.43
C PRO A 33 -15.72 9.82 1.60
N SER A 34 -15.87 9.31 2.80
CA SER A 34 -15.25 9.89 4.00
C SER A 34 -13.84 9.35 4.28
N ALA A 35 -13.33 8.45 3.44
CA ALA A 35 -11.99 7.91 3.63
C ALA A 35 -10.94 9.02 3.56
N ILE A 36 -9.93 8.91 4.41
CA ILE A 36 -8.81 9.85 4.45
C ILE A 36 -7.52 9.10 4.15
N GLY A 37 -6.50 9.82 3.69
CA GLY A 37 -5.27 9.14 3.39
C GLY A 37 -4.09 10.04 3.17
N PHE A 38 -2.92 9.39 3.11
CA PHE A 38 -1.69 10.01 2.74
C PHE A 38 -1.57 9.93 1.22
N ASN A 39 -1.58 11.07 0.55
CA ASN A 39 -1.81 11.14 -0.90
C ASN A 39 -0.55 11.06 -1.76
N GLU A 40 0.62 10.97 -1.17
CA GLU A 40 1.87 10.81 -1.89
C GLU A 40 2.34 9.37 -1.83
N LEU A 41 3.00 8.88 -2.89
CA LEU A 41 3.66 7.58 -2.83
C LEU A 41 4.77 7.62 -1.77
N ILE A 42 4.80 6.61 -0.92
CA ILE A 42 5.84 6.48 0.11
C ILE A 42 7.00 5.74 -0.52
N THR A 43 8.08 6.47 -0.81
CA THR A 43 9.25 5.93 -1.51
C THR A 43 10.53 5.99 -0.68
N ASN A 44 10.50 6.64 0.49
CA ASN A 44 11.67 6.85 1.33
C ASN A 44 11.28 6.95 2.81
N ASP A 45 12.28 6.99 3.68
CA ASP A 45 12.06 7.01 5.13
C ASP A 45 11.40 8.31 5.61
N GLU A 46 11.65 9.41 4.94
CA GLU A 46 11.02 10.69 5.29
C GLU A 46 9.51 10.64 5.05
N ASP A 47 9.09 10.15 3.88
CA ASP A 47 7.67 9.97 3.58
C ASP A 47 7.04 8.95 4.51
N ALA A 48 7.75 7.88 4.83
CA ALA A 48 7.29 6.87 5.77
C ALA A 48 7.00 7.46 7.16
N SER A 49 7.88 8.32 7.65
CA SER A 49 7.68 9.01 8.93
C SER A 49 6.48 9.95 8.89
N LYS A 50 6.31 10.67 7.78
CA LYS A 50 5.17 11.57 7.61
C LYS A 50 3.84 10.80 7.61
N ALA A 51 3.81 9.67 6.91
CA ALA A 51 2.61 8.83 6.85
C ALA A 51 2.27 8.26 8.23
N LEU A 52 3.25 7.78 8.96
CA LEU A 52 3.04 7.25 10.30
C LEU A 52 2.48 8.33 11.23
N THR A 53 3.05 9.52 11.20
CA THR A 53 2.57 10.67 11.98
C THR A 53 1.13 11.03 11.59
N PHE A 54 0.83 11.02 10.29
CA PHE A 54 -0.52 11.31 9.80
C PHE A 54 -1.54 10.35 10.42
N PHE A 55 -1.27 9.04 10.40
CA PHE A 55 -2.23 8.06 10.91
C PHE A 55 -2.27 7.99 12.43
N LYS A 56 -1.24 8.42 13.12
CA LYS A 56 -1.29 8.60 14.58
C LYS A 56 -2.18 9.80 14.96
N SER A 57 -2.17 10.84 14.15
CA SER A 57 -3.00 12.04 14.38
C SER A 57 -4.43 11.89 13.87
N ASN A 58 -4.66 10.97 12.94
CA ASN A 58 -5.96 10.74 12.32
C ASN A 58 -6.31 9.25 12.42
N PRO A 59 -6.74 8.77 13.60
CA PRO A 59 -7.02 7.35 13.80
C PRO A 59 -8.09 6.83 12.86
N CYS A 60 -7.83 5.65 12.28
CA CYS A 60 -8.74 4.97 11.39
C CYS A 60 -9.09 3.60 11.95
N ASP A 61 -10.27 3.10 11.61
CA ASP A 61 -10.72 1.77 12.05
C ASP A 61 -10.15 0.67 11.18
N LYS A 62 -9.88 0.98 9.91
CA LYS A 62 -9.31 0.06 8.93
C LYS A 62 -8.48 0.86 7.92
N ILE A 63 -7.40 0.25 7.45
CA ILE A 63 -6.47 0.89 6.52
C ILE A 63 -6.28 0.02 5.28
N PHE A 64 -6.42 0.65 4.11
CA PHE A 64 -6.07 0.04 2.82
C PHE A 64 -4.67 0.51 2.45
N LEU A 65 -3.77 -0.44 2.31
CA LEU A 65 -2.40 -0.17 1.94
C LEU A 65 -2.16 -0.63 0.51
N PHE A 66 -1.93 0.31 -0.39
CA PHE A 66 -1.70 0.01 -1.80
C PHE A 66 -0.22 -0.31 -2.02
N GLN A 67 0.05 -1.59 -2.27
CA GLN A 67 1.39 -2.08 -2.59
C GLN A 67 1.61 -1.90 -4.09
N THR A 68 1.89 -0.67 -4.52
CA THR A 68 1.93 -0.37 -5.96
C THR A 68 3.13 -1.00 -6.67
N THR A 69 4.28 -1.03 -6.01
CA THR A 69 5.45 -1.76 -6.51
C THR A 69 5.96 -2.71 -5.43
N PHE A 70 6.95 -3.51 -5.78
CA PHE A 70 7.70 -4.23 -4.76
C PHE A 70 8.37 -3.22 -3.81
N THR A 71 8.29 -3.49 -2.52
CA THR A 71 9.11 -2.85 -1.48
C THR A 71 9.55 -3.94 -0.51
N ASP A 72 10.59 -3.68 0.27
CA ASP A 72 10.86 -4.57 1.40
C ASP A 72 9.73 -4.42 2.43
N ALA A 73 9.64 -5.34 3.37
CA ALA A 73 8.53 -5.36 4.32
C ALA A 73 8.79 -4.50 5.57
N LYS A 74 9.89 -3.77 5.62
CA LYS A 74 10.31 -3.05 6.82
C LYS A 74 9.29 -1.98 7.24
N PHE A 75 8.90 -1.10 6.32
CA PHE A 75 7.92 -0.07 6.63
C PHE A 75 6.56 -0.69 6.97
N LEU A 76 6.12 -1.64 6.17
CA LEU A 76 4.82 -2.27 6.36
C LEU A 76 4.70 -2.89 7.76
N LEU A 77 5.71 -3.64 8.17
CA LEU A 77 5.71 -4.26 9.50
C LEU A 77 5.70 -3.20 10.61
N ASN A 78 6.57 -2.21 10.50
CA ASN A 78 6.64 -1.13 11.50
C ASN A 78 5.30 -0.38 11.58
N PHE A 79 4.72 -0.05 10.44
CA PHE A 79 3.44 0.64 10.36
C PHE A 79 2.33 -0.18 11.01
N ALA A 80 2.25 -1.46 10.66
CA ALA A 80 1.23 -2.36 11.21
C ALA A 80 1.31 -2.49 12.73
N GLN A 81 2.53 -2.59 13.26
CA GLN A 81 2.75 -2.69 14.69
C GLN A 81 2.43 -1.39 15.42
N GLU A 82 2.84 -0.25 14.86
CA GLU A 82 2.62 1.06 15.48
C GLU A 82 1.16 1.49 15.45
N ILE A 83 0.48 1.29 14.34
CA ILE A 83 -0.91 1.71 14.19
C ILE A 83 -1.87 0.70 14.82
N ASN A 84 -1.56 -0.58 14.74
CA ASN A 84 -2.32 -1.67 15.36
C ASN A 84 -3.82 -1.64 15.02
N LYS A 85 -4.11 -1.52 13.72
CA LYS A 85 -5.46 -1.55 13.17
C LYS A 85 -5.53 -2.57 12.04
N PRO A 86 -6.71 -3.08 11.69
CA PRO A 86 -6.86 -3.97 10.55
C PRO A 86 -6.33 -3.34 9.28
N ILE A 87 -5.54 -4.11 8.53
CA ILE A 87 -4.95 -3.67 7.26
C ILE A 87 -5.40 -4.61 6.15
N CYS A 88 -5.80 -4.01 5.03
CA CYS A 88 -6.00 -4.73 3.78
C CYS A 88 -4.94 -4.27 2.80
N ILE A 89 -4.12 -5.20 2.32
CA ILE A 89 -3.08 -4.90 1.34
C ILE A 89 -3.68 -5.08 -0.06
N VAL A 90 -3.60 -4.03 -0.87
CA VAL A 90 -4.10 -4.06 -2.25
C VAL A 90 -2.89 -4.11 -3.17
N SER A 91 -2.80 -5.15 -3.99
CA SER A 91 -1.72 -5.38 -4.93
C SER A 91 -2.23 -5.34 -6.37
N PHE A 92 -1.33 -5.18 -7.32
CA PHE A 92 -1.67 -4.98 -8.72
C PHE A 92 -0.92 -5.97 -9.61
N PRO A 93 -1.59 -6.66 -10.55
CA PRO A 93 -0.88 -7.55 -11.45
C PRO A 93 0.02 -6.77 -12.39
N GLU A 94 1.09 -7.44 -12.81
CA GLU A 94 2.02 -6.91 -13.79
C GLU A 94 1.35 -6.87 -15.16
N PRO A 95 1.57 -5.82 -15.98
CA PRO A 95 1.06 -5.83 -17.35
C PRO A 95 1.74 -6.94 -18.15
N ARG A 96 0.98 -7.58 -19.04
CA ARG A 96 1.47 -8.72 -19.85
C ARG A 96 2.14 -8.23 -21.12
N THR A 97 3.12 -7.36 -20.99
CA THR A 97 3.81 -6.77 -22.13
C THR A 97 5.20 -7.36 -22.36
N GLY A 98 5.63 -8.28 -21.48
CA GLY A 98 6.98 -8.83 -21.53
C GLY A 98 8.04 -7.83 -21.05
N GLY A 99 9.29 -8.27 -21.07
CA GLY A 99 10.40 -7.42 -20.69
C GLY A 99 10.57 -7.26 -19.19
N ARG A 100 11.14 -6.13 -18.78
CA ARG A 100 11.42 -5.85 -17.37
C ARG A 100 10.13 -5.64 -16.59
N LEU A 101 10.11 -6.14 -15.36
CA LEU A 101 8.97 -5.91 -14.48
C LEU A 101 8.83 -4.42 -14.16
N ARG A 102 7.63 -3.89 -14.34
CA ARG A 102 7.34 -2.48 -14.09
C ARG A 102 6.98 -2.22 -12.63
N LEU A 103 6.26 -3.12 -11.99
CA LEU A 103 5.78 -2.95 -10.62
C LEU A 103 6.34 -3.99 -9.66
N ASN A 104 6.28 -5.25 -10.04
CA ASN A 104 6.58 -6.39 -9.16
C ASN A 104 5.77 -6.33 -7.85
N SER A 105 4.53 -5.86 -7.95
CA SER A 105 3.66 -5.59 -6.81
C SER A 105 3.28 -6.86 -6.06
N ILE A 106 3.00 -7.95 -6.77
CA ILE A 106 2.59 -9.22 -6.14
C ILE A 106 3.72 -9.82 -5.31
N CYS A 107 4.97 -9.68 -5.73
CA CYS A 107 6.11 -10.09 -4.89
C CYS A 107 6.18 -9.24 -3.61
N GLY A 108 5.87 -7.95 -3.70
CA GLY A 108 5.77 -7.09 -2.52
C GLY A 108 4.66 -7.53 -1.58
N LEU A 109 3.51 -7.92 -2.13
CA LEU A 109 2.41 -8.48 -1.35
C LEU A 109 2.85 -9.75 -0.61
N ASN A 110 3.48 -10.68 -1.32
CA ASN A 110 3.90 -11.95 -0.73
C ASN A 110 4.92 -11.74 0.40
N LEU A 111 5.90 -10.88 0.19
CA LEU A 111 6.88 -10.58 1.23
C LEU A 111 6.23 -9.89 2.43
N GLY A 112 5.34 -8.94 2.18
CA GLY A 112 4.61 -8.22 3.22
C GLY A 112 3.74 -9.16 4.05
N MET A 113 2.96 -10.02 3.39
CA MET A 113 2.12 -11.01 4.06
C MET A 113 2.95 -11.94 4.93
N HIS A 114 4.05 -12.44 4.41
CA HIS A 114 4.96 -13.32 5.16
C HIS A 114 5.47 -12.62 6.43
N SER A 115 5.93 -11.39 6.29
CA SER A 115 6.47 -10.61 7.40
C SER A 115 5.42 -10.35 8.48
N LEU A 116 4.20 -9.98 8.09
CA LEU A 116 3.13 -9.73 9.04
C LEU A 116 2.69 -11.00 9.76
N ILE A 117 2.47 -12.08 9.03
CA ILE A 117 2.04 -13.35 9.61
C ILE A 117 3.09 -13.90 10.57
N LYS A 118 4.36 -13.80 10.21
CA LYS A 118 5.46 -14.21 11.09
C LYS A 118 5.46 -13.43 12.40
N ASN A 119 4.94 -12.21 12.40
CA ASN A 119 4.84 -11.36 13.58
C ASN A 119 3.43 -11.33 14.18
N SER A 120 2.65 -12.37 13.93
CA SER A 120 1.30 -12.59 14.50
C SER A 120 0.26 -11.53 14.08
N ILE A 121 0.46 -10.93 12.92
CA ILE A 121 -0.50 -10.00 12.31
C ILE A 121 -1.06 -10.67 11.07
N THR A 122 -2.38 -10.81 10.99
CA THR A 122 -3.04 -11.43 9.83
C THR A 122 -3.81 -10.37 9.05
N PRO A 123 -3.23 -9.86 7.94
CA PRO A 123 -3.92 -8.87 7.12
C PRO A 123 -4.88 -9.54 6.14
N GLU A 124 -5.83 -8.76 5.64
CA GLU A 124 -6.55 -9.11 4.43
C GLU A 124 -5.75 -8.68 3.22
N PHE A 125 -6.06 -9.22 2.05
CA PHE A 125 -5.45 -8.75 0.81
C PHE A 125 -6.42 -8.83 -0.35
N VAL A 126 -6.17 -7.99 -1.35
CA VAL A 126 -6.92 -7.95 -2.61
C VAL A 126 -5.91 -7.77 -3.74
N ILE A 127 -6.08 -8.52 -4.82
CA ILE A 127 -5.34 -8.26 -6.05
C ILE A 127 -6.32 -7.54 -6.98
N MET A 128 -6.03 -6.28 -7.24
CA MET A 128 -6.91 -5.41 -8.02
C MET A 128 -6.51 -5.43 -9.49
N GLU A 129 -7.34 -6.07 -10.31
CA GLU A 129 -7.18 -6.02 -11.76
C GLU A 129 -7.92 -4.78 -12.27
N SER A 130 -7.15 -3.74 -12.57
CA SER A 130 -7.72 -2.53 -13.13
C SER A 130 -7.07 -2.23 -14.48
N ASP A 131 -7.85 -1.72 -15.36
CA ASP A 131 -7.37 -1.23 -16.64
C ASP A 131 -6.64 0.11 -16.47
#